data_22de576f72bab376d67075fe75c4bcc3
#
_entry.id   22de576f72bab376d67075fe75c4bcc3
#
_cell.length_a   1.000
_cell.length_b   1.000
_cell.length_c   1.000
_cell.angle_alpha   90.00
_cell.angle_beta   90.00
_cell.angle_gamma   90.00
#
_symmetry.space_group_name_H-M   'P 1'
#
loop_
_entity.id
_entity.type
_entity.pdbx_description
1 polymer ?
#
loop_
_entity_poly.entity_id
_entity_poly.type
_entity_poly.pdbx_seq_one_letter_code
_entity_poly.pdbx_strand_id
1 'polypeptide(L)'
;MKRTWELEKTQLFRAEKLYTAQNYQLFVESFRNNFPSYVYFCPFRRKEVISSPLDSVLKVYVPRDCLSFLIKLERRDDLQEKTLSFISLLSRESGIAIEDFGVHGSVALNMHSSRSDIDIVVYGSQNFRILEKTIERLVEVGKLSYMFGNRLDAARRFKGRYLDKIFMYNAIRRPEEVKSKYGMFKYAPVAPVKFRCTVKDDSEAMFRPAIYKIENYEPADSASTLPKTKVPDLVVSMIGCYRNVAKQGSKIRVSGMLERVQNVERCHVFHQVVVGTGNSEEEYIWPL
;
A
#
# COMPACT_ATOMS: atom_id res chain seq x y z
N MET A 1 16.48 -16.84 8.10
CA MET A 1 16.61 -17.32 6.71
C MET A 1 16.59 -16.11 5.78
N LYS A 2 17.68 -15.82 5.08
CA LYS A 2 17.71 -14.76 4.08
C LYS A 2 16.76 -15.15 2.95
N ARG A 3 15.78 -14.31 2.64
CA ARG A 3 14.91 -14.53 1.47
C ARG A 3 15.69 -14.16 0.22
N THR A 4 15.97 -15.15 -0.61
CA THR A 4 16.63 -15.00 -1.90
C THR A 4 15.67 -15.38 -3.01
N TRP A 5 15.79 -14.73 -4.14
CA TRP A 5 15.07 -15.06 -5.39
C TRP A 5 16.07 -15.16 -6.52
N GLU A 6 15.68 -15.84 -7.56
CA GLU A 6 16.44 -15.89 -8.80
C GLU A 6 15.59 -15.29 -9.92
N LEU A 7 16.15 -14.34 -10.64
CA LEU A 7 15.56 -13.75 -11.83
C LEU A 7 16.56 -13.92 -12.97
N GLU A 8 16.23 -14.71 -13.99
CA GLU A 8 17.05 -14.92 -15.19
C GLU A 8 18.53 -15.24 -14.87
N LYS A 9 18.84 -16.11 -13.93
CA LYS A 9 20.19 -16.47 -13.42
C LYS A 9 20.82 -15.43 -12.48
N THR A 10 20.14 -14.33 -12.14
CA THR A 10 20.62 -13.36 -11.16
C THR A 10 20.00 -13.64 -9.80
N GLN A 11 20.83 -13.86 -8.79
CA GLN A 11 20.36 -14.02 -7.42
C GLN A 11 20.02 -12.67 -6.81
N LEU A 12 18.78 -12.51 -6.37
CA LEU A 12 18.28 -11.31 -5.70
C LEU A 12 18.14 -11.53 -4.20
N PHE A 13 18.44 -10.50 -3.42
CA PHE A 13 18.36 -10.50 -1.98
C PHE A 13 17.34 -9.47 -1.50
N ARG A 14 16.61 -9.80 -0.46
CA ARG A 14 15.73 -8.85 0.20
C ARG A 14 16.33 -8.41 1.52
N ALA A 15 16.32 -7.11 1.80
CA ALA A 15 16.71 -6.60 3.10
C ALA A 15 15.81 -7.22 4.19
N GLU A 16 16.44 -7.71 5.25
CA GLU A 16 15.76 -8.23 6.42
C GLU A 16 15.21 -7.04 7.22
N LYS A 17 13.93 -7.07 7.61
CA LYS A 17 13.29 -6.03 8.45
C LYS A 17 13.29 -4.59 7.91
N LEU A 18 12.91 -4.39 6.64
CA LEU A 18 12.80 -3.07 6.01
C LEU A 18 11.71 -2.13 6.60
N TYR A 19 10.93 -2.59 7.57
CA TYR A 19 9.69 -1.94 7.99
C TYR A 19 9.78 -1.17 9.30
N THR A 20 10.98 -1.00 9.86
CA THR A 20 11.23 -0.14 11.03
C THR A 20 11.85 1.18 10.57
N ALA A 21 11.63 2.26 11.34
CA ALA A 21 12.22 3.58 11.04
C ALA A 21 13.76 3.51 11.04
N GLN A 22 14.34 2.84 12.03
CA GLN A 22 15.78 2.65 12.14
C GLN A 22 16.37 1.92 10.93
N ASN A 23 15.74 0.81 10.51
CA ASN A 23 16.22 0.04 9.36
C ASN A 23 16.04 0.80 8.05
N TYR A 24 15.00 1.64 7.93
CA TYR A 24 14.84 2.50 6.77
C TYR A 24 15.99 3.53 6.67
N GLN A 25 16.36 4.15 7.78
CA GLN A 25 17.48 5.10 7.81
C GLN A 25 18.82 4.43 7.46
N LEU A 26 19.11 3.27 8.06
CA LEU A 26 20.29 2.47 7.72
C LEU A 26 20.32 2.06 6.24
N PHE A 27 19.15 1.78 5.67
CA PHE A 27 19.02 1.42 4.26
C PHE A 27 19.31 2.63 3.35
N VAL A 28 18.77 3.80 3.66
CA VAL A 28 19.07 5.05 2.93
C VAL A 28 20.56 5.38 3.01
N GLU A 29 21.16 5.25 4.19
CA GLU A 29 22.58 5.47 4.40
C GLU A 29 23.46 4.49 3.60
N SER A 30 23.10 3.21 3.61
CA SER A 30 23.76 2.19 2.78
C SER A 30 23.68 2.52 1.28
N PHE A 31 22.55 3.01 0.81
CA PHE A 31 22.39 3.43 -0.59
C PHE A 31 23.22 4.68 -0.88
N ARG A 32 23.26 5.65 0.01
CA ARG A 32 24.08 6.86 -0.15
C ARG A 32 25.56 6.52 -0.29
N ASN A 33 26.05 5.55 0.49
CA ASN A 33 27.46 5.16 0.49
C ASN A 33 27.85 4.26 -0.69
N ASN A 34 26.96 3.32 -1.10
CA ASN A 34 27.30 2.28 -2.08
C ASN A 34 26.64 2.50 -3.45
N PHE A 35 25.52 3.21 -3.50
CA PHE A 35 24.71 3.41 -4.71
C PHE A 35 24.16 4.85 -4.76
N PRO A 36 25.01 5.90 -4.74
CA PRO A 36 24.58 7.30 -4.60
C PRO A 36 23.61 7.76 -5.72
N SER A 37 23.74 7.21 -6.93
CA SER A 37 22.82 7.50 -8.04
C SER A 37 21.35 7.09 -7.79
N TYR A 38 21.11 6.22 -6.81
CA TYR A 38 19.77 5.80 -6.40
C TYR A 38 19.22 6.60 -5.22
N VAL A 39 19.94 7.61 -4.73
CA VAL A 39 19.47 8.50 -3.66
C VAL A 39 19.15 9.86 -4.28
N TYR A 40 17.88 10.25 -4.18
CA TYR A 40 17.38 11.49 -4.74
C TYR A 40 16.84 12.41 -3.64
N PHE A 41 17.33 13.64 -3.57
CA PHE A 41 16.74 14.65 -2.70
C PHE A 41 15.48 15.24 -3.35
N CYS A 42 14.31 14.92 -2.80
CA CYS A 42 13.05 15.44 -3.29
C CYS A 42 12.78 16.85 -2.73
N PRO A 43 12.86 17.93 -3.55
CA PRO A 43 12.70 19.30 -3.07
C PRO A 43 11.26 19.59 -2.60
N PHE A 44 10.28 18.86 -3.10
CA PHE A 44 8.87 19.00 -2.69
C PHE A 44 8.58 18.37 -1.33
N ARG A 45 9.25 17.27 -1.00
CA ARG A 45 9.14 16.58 0.30
C ARG A 45 10.25 16.94 1.27
N ARG A 46 11.26 17.68 0.82
CA ARG A 46 12.42 18.14 1.59
C ARG A 46 13.13 16.98 2.30
N LYS A 47 13.26 15.85 1.64
CA LYS A 47 13.95 14.67 2.16
C LYS A 47 14.55 13.82 1.04
N GLU A 48 15.53 13.01 1.41
CA GLU A 48 16.09 12.00 0.54
C GLU A 48 15.14 10.81 0.43
N VAL A 49 15.04 10.28 -0.78
CA VAL A 49 14.27 9.07 -1.11
C VAL A 49 15.12 8.15 -1.97
N ILE A 50 14.93 6.86 -1.83
CA ILE A 50 15.54 5.90 -2.74
C ILE A 50 14.69 5.89 -4.01
N SER A 51 15.33 6.13 -5.14
CA SER A 51 14.71 6.24 -6.46
C SER A 51 15.63 5.65 -7.52
N SER A 52 15.07 5.00 -8.54
CA SER A 52 15.86 4.52 -9.68
C SER A 52 15.93 5.61 -10.75
N PRO A 53 17.13 5.93 -11.28
CA PRO A 53 17.24 6.74 -12.49
C PRO A 53 16.52 6.06 -13.65
N LEU A 54 15.84 6.83 -14.51
CA LEU A 54 15.01 6.27 -15.59
C LEU A 54 15.83 5.47 -16.60
N ASP A 55 17.04 5.90 -16.89
CA ASP A 55 18.00 5.23 -17.78
C ASP A 55 18.54 3.90 -17.21
N SER A 56 18.40 3.68 -15.91
CA SER A 56 18.73 2.43 -15.23
C SER A 56 17.56 1.43 -15.18
N VAL A 57 16.37 1.80 -15.70
CA VAL A 57 15.20 0.91 -15.72
C VAL A 57 15.23 0.03 -16.97
N LEU A 58 15.52 -1.25 -16.81
CA LEU A 58 15.56 -2.22 -17.91
C LEU A 58 14.17 -2.72 -18.30
N LYS A 59 13.29 -2.93 -17.31
CA LYS A 59 11.97 -3.52 -17.55
C LYS A 59 10.97 -3.08 -16.48
N VAL A 60 9.73 -2.86 -16.90
CA VAL A 60 8.61 -2.55 -16.02
C VAL A 60 7.60 -3.69 -16.08
N TYR A 61 7.21 -4.22 -14.92
CA TYR A 61 6.22 -5.28 -14.80
C TYR A 61 4.89 -4.65 -14.38
N VAL A 62 4.03 -4.40 -15.35
CA VAL A 62 2.68 -3.90 -15.11
C VAL A 62 1.77 -5.08 -14.77
N PRO A 63 1.07 -5.09 -13.62
CA PRO A 63 0.31 -6.27 -13.18
C PRO A 63 -0.73 -6.77 -14.17
N ARG A 64 -1.39 -5.87 -14.91
CA ARG A 64 -2.35 -6.20 -15.97
C ARG A 64 -1.68 -6.94 -17.14
N ASP A 65 -0.50 -6.47 -17.55
CA ASP A 65 0.26 -7.09 -18.63
C ASP A 65 0.81 -8.46 -18.19
N CYS A 66 1.21 -8.57 -16.91
CA CYS A 66 1.64 -9.86 -16.33
C CYS A 66 0.49 -10.87 -16.33
N LEU A 67 -0.74 -10.46 -16.00
CA LEU A 67 -1.91 -11.32 -16.11
C LEU A 67 -2.20 -11.72 -17.56
N SER A 68 -2.17 -10.76 -18.48
CA SER A 68 -2.37 -11.02 -19.92
C SER A 68 -1.33 -11.99 -20.48
N PHE A 69 -0.08 -11.86 -20.04
CA PHE A 69 0.98 -12.81 -20.38
C PHE A 69 0.70 -14.20 -19.80
N LEU A 70 0.33 -14.29 -18.52
CA LEU A 70 0.01 -15.55 -17.85
C LEU A 70 -1.16 -16.30 -18.54
N ILE A 71 -2.18 -15.57 -18.98
CA ILE A 71 -3.32 -16.15 -19.72
C ILE A 71 -2.87 -16.78 -21.05
N LYS A 72 -1.91 -16.15 -21.74
CA LYS A 72 -1.43 -16.59 -23.06
C LYS A 72 -0.39 -17.71 -23.01
N LEU A 73 0.12 -18.07 -21.83
CA LEU A 73 1.09 -19.18 -21.72
C LEU A 73 0.45 -20.50 -22.17
N GLU A 74 1.11 -21.23 -23.04
CA GLU A 74 0.69 -22.56 -23.49
C GLU A 74 0.80 -23.62 -22.39
N ARG A 75 1.81 -23.49 -21.54
CA ARG A 75 2.05 -24.37 -20.40
C ARG A 75 2.24 -23.55 -19.14
N ARG A 76 1.51 -23.90 -18.12
CA ARG A 76 1.56 -23.27 -16.80
C ARG A 76 1.85 -24.32 -15.75
N ASP A 77 2.54 -23.91 -14.70
CA ASP A 77 2.72 -24.75 -13.51
C ASP A 77 1.50 -24.65 -12.57
N ASP A 78 1.50 -25.46 -11.51
CA ASP A 78 0.41 -25.57 -10.55
C ASP A 78 0.03 -24.23 -9.91
N LEU A 79 1.02 -23.38 -9.55
CA LEU A 79 0.73 -22.09 -8.93
C LEU A 79 0.17 -21.08 -9.92
N GLN A 80 0.63 -21.09 -11.15
CA GLN A 80 0.13 -20.26 -12.25
C GLN A 80 -1.32 -20.63 -12.59
N GLU A 81 -1.64 -21.93 -12.66
CA GLU A 81 -3.02 -22.40 -12.87
C GLU A 81 -3.93 -22.03 -11.72
N LYS A 82 -3.48 -22.21 -10.47
CA LYS A 82 -4.26 -21.79 -9.29
C LYS A 82 -4.47 -20.27 -9.25
N THR A 83 -3.49 -19.48 -9.69
CA THR A 83 -3.63 -18.02 -9.78
C THR A 83 -4.71 -17.62 -10.77
N LEU A 84 -4.73 -18.22 -11.97
CA LEU A 84 -5.78 -17.96 -12.96
C LEU A 84 -7.15 -18.46 -12.52
N SER A 85 -7.22 -19.65 -11.93
CA SER A 85 -8.46 -20.20 -11.36
C SER A 85 -9.02 -19.29 -10.27
N PHE A 86 -8.17 -18.75 -9.39
CA PHE A 86 -8.57 -17.80 -8.36
C PHE A 86 -9.10 -16.49 -8.93
N ILE A 87 -8.40 -15.89 -9.91
CA ILE A 87 -8.87 -14.66 -10.58
C ILE A 87 -10.18 -14.91 -11.31
N SER A 88 -10.32 -16.04 -12.02
CA SER A 88 -11.56 -16.43 -12.71
C SER A 88 -12.73 -16.61 -11.74
N LEU A 89 -12.50 -17.22 -10.57
CA LEU A 89 -13.49 -17.33 -9.50
C LEU A 89 -13.92 -15.93 -9.04
N LEU A 90 -12.97 -15.06 -8.74
CA LEU A 90 -13.25 -13.71 -8.25
C LEU A 90 -13.98 -12.86 -9.30
N SER A 91 -13.56 -12.91 -10.57
CA SER A 91 -14.20 -12.20 -11.68
C SER A 91 -15.66 -12.64 -11.84
N ARG A 92 -15.91 -13.94 -11.92
CA ARG A 92 -17.25 -14.49 -12.05
C ARG A 92 -18.16 -14.13 -10.87
N GLU A 93 -17.67 -14.26 -9.66
CA GLU A 93 -18.48 -14.05 -8.44
C GLU A 93 -18.70 -12.56 -8.13
N SER A 94 -17.80 -11.67 -8.58
CA SER A 94 -17.90 -10.22 -8.37
C SER A 94 -18.55 -9.47 -9.54
N GLY A 95 -18.54 -10.04 -10.74
CA GLY A 95 -18.91 -9.35 -11.98
C GLY A 95 -17.84 -8.35 -12.47
N ILE A 96 -16.66 -8.31 -11.84
CA ILE A 96 -15.55 -7.46 -12.27
C ILE A 96 -14.91 -8.09 -13.51
N ALA A 97 -14.72 -7.31 -14.58
CA ALA A 97 -14.05 -7.78 -15.79
C ALA A 97 -12.62 -8.27 -15.49
N ILE A 98 -12.19 -9.32 -16.17
CA ILE A 98 -10.89 -9.94 -15.92
C ILE A 98 -9.73 -8.97 -16.21
N GLU A 99 -9.93 -8.04 -17.14
CA GLU A 99 -9.00 -6.97 -17.53
C GLU A 99 -8.78 -5.94 -16.41
N ASP A 100 -9.67 -5.90 -15.43
CA ASP A 100 -9.52 -5.07 -14.22
C ASP A 100 -8.77 -5.79 -13.10
N PHE A 101 -8.31 -7.00 -13.33
CA PHE A 101 -7.36 -7.69 -12.45
C PHE A 101 -5.93 -7.59 -12.96
N GLY A 102 -4.99 -7.95 -12.11
CA GLY A 102 -3.59 -8.10 -12.45
C GLY A 102 -2.87 -9.04 -11.48
N VAL A 103 -1.72 -9.52 -11.91
CA VAL A 103 -0.84 -10.37 -11.10
C VAL A 103 0.42 -9.60 -10.76
N HIS A 104 0.88 -9.69 -9.52
CA HIS A 104 2.15 -9.12 -9.08
C HIS A 104 2.94 -10.12 -8.24
N GLY A 105 4.00 -9.66 -7.54
CA GLY A 105 4.82 -10.54 -6.73
C GLY A 105 5.61 -11.57 -7.55
N SER A 106 5.89 -12.72 -6.96
CA SER A 106 6.77 -13.72 -7.55
C SER A 106 6.21 -14.37 -8.81
N VAL A 107 4.90 -14.54 -8.91
CA VAL A 107 4.24 -15.11 -10.10
C VAL A 107 4.40 -14.18 -11.31
N ALA A 108 4.19 -12.87 -11.14
CA ALA A 108 4.38 -11.88 -12.20
C ALA A 108 5.80 -11.83 -12.74
N LEU A 109 6.80 -12.10 -11.88
CA LEU A 109 8.22 -12.06 -12.21
C LEU A 109 8.77 -13.43 -12.66
N ASN A 110 7.92 -14.46 -12.69
CA ASN A 110 8.35 -15.86 -12.92
C ASN A 110 9.46 -16.30 -11.95
N MET A 111 9.40 -15.84 -10.70
CA MET A 111 10.37 -16.10 -9.62
C MET A 111 9.72 -16.90 -8.47
N HIS A 112 8.57 -17.47 -8.71
CA HIS A 112 7.82 -18.21 -7.71
C HIS A 112 8.34 -19.63 -7.53
N SER A 113 7.98 -20.20 -6.40
CA SER A 113 8.18 -21.61 -6.07
C SER A 113 6.86 -22.22 -5.62
N SER A 114 6.83 -23.52 -5.40
CA SER A 114 5.65 -24.21 -4.85
C SER A 114 5.16 -23.65 -3.50
N ARG A 115 5.98 -22.89 -2.78
CA ARG A 115 5.66 -22.26 -1.49
C ARG A 115 5.25 -20.79 -1.60
N SER A 116 5.25 -20.23 -2.81
CA SER A 116 4.87 -18.82 -3.03
C SER A 116 3.37 -18.60 -2.86
N ASP A 117 3.01 -17.37 -2.45
CA ASP A 117 1.64 -16.90 -2.31
C ASP A 117 1.08 -16.46 -3.69
N ILE A 118 -0.24 -16.38 -3.81
CA ILE A 118 -0.94 -15.77 -4.93
C ILE A 118 -1.12 -14.29 -4.63
N ASP A 119 -0.42 -13.42 -5.35
CA ASP A 119 -0.50 -11.97 -5.20
C ASP A 119 -1.27 -11.37 -6.38
N ILE A 120 -2.46 -10.83 -6.12
CA ILE A 120 -3.30 -10.19 -7.15
C ILE A 120 -3.58 -8.73 -6.83
N VAL A 121 -3.93 -7.99 -7.87
CA VAL A 121 -4.43 -6.63 -7.76
C VAL A 121 -5.75 -6.49 -8.49
N VAL A 122 -6.56 -5.53 -8.06
CA VAL A 122 -7.74 -5.07 -8.77
C VAL A 122 -7.62 -3.57 -9.04
N TYR A 123 -7.99 -3.14 -10.24
CA TYR A 123 -7.92 -1.74 -10.66
C TYR A 123 -9.23 -1.02 -10.32
N GLY A 124 -9.08 0.12 -9.64
CA GLY A 124 -10.19 1.01 -9.28
C GLY A 124 -10.71 0.81 -7.85
N SER A 125 -11.06 1.93 -7.23
CA SER A 125 -11.59 1.97 -5.86
C SER A 125 -12.92 1.25 -5.75
N GLN A 126 -13.82 1.43 -6.71
CA GLN A 126 -15.12 0.77 -6.73
C GLN A 126 -14.98 -0.75 -6.88
N ASN A 127 -14.14 -1.20 -7.83
CA ASN A 127 -13.87 -2.61 -8.02
C ASN A 127 -13.27 -3.25 -6.77
N PHE A 128 -12.37 -2.52 -6.08
CA PHE A 128 -11.83 -3.02 -4.82
C PHE A 128 -12.92 -3.23 -3.76
N ARG A 129 -13.88 -2.31 -3.63
CA ARG A 129 -15.00 -2.45 -2.68
C ARG A 129 -15.95 -3.60 -3.04
N ILE A 130 -16.21 -3.81 -4.33
CA ILE A 130 -16.99 -4.95 -4.81
C ILE A 130 -16.24 -6.25 -4.50
N LEU A 131 -14.93 -6.31 -4.80
CA LEU A 131 -14.09 -7.47 -4.54
C LEU A 131 -14.01 -7.80 -3.04
N GLU A 132 -13.85 -6.80 -2.18
CA GLU A 132 -13.82 -6.95 -0.71
C GLU A 132 -15.09 -7.66 -0.20
N LYS A 133 -16.27 -7.18 -0.62
CA LYS A 133 -17.57 -7.82 -0.27
C LYS A 133 -17.71 -9.22 -0.87
N THR A 134 -17.22 -9.42 -2.09
CA THR A 134 -17.25 -10.74 -2.75
C THR A 134 -16.39 -11.76 -1.99
N ILE A 135 -15.17 -11.38 -1.59
CA ILE A 135 -14.31 -12.25 -0.79
C ILE A 135 -14.95 -12.56 0.57
N GLU A 136 -15.57 -11.57 1.24
CA GLU A 136 -16.29 -11.78 2.50
C GLU A 136 -17.40 -12.82 2.33
N ARG A 137 -18.25 -12.70 1.32
CA ARG A 137 -19.29 -13.70 0.99
C ARG A 137 -18.69 -15.07 0.67
N LEU A 138 -17.59 -15.14 -0.07
CA LEU A 138 -16.93 -16.41 -0.39
C LEU A 138 -16.33 -17.09 0.85
N VAL A 139 -15.92 -16.32 1.84
CA VAL A 139 -15.50 -16.84 3.14
C VAL A 139 -16.69 -17.36 3.93
N GLU A 140 -17.82 -16.66 3.97
CA GLU A 140 -19.03 -17.09 4.64
C GLU A 140 -19.57 -18.44 4.11
N VAL A 141 -19.45 -18.67 2.80
CA VAL A 141 -19.85 -19.95 2.18
C VAL A 141 -18.74 -21.00 2.13
N GLY A 142 -17.61 -20.77 2.81
CA GLY A 142 -16.52 -21.74 2.97
C GLY A 142 -15.66 -21.98 1.72
N LYS A 143 -15.80 -21.18 0.65
CA LYS A 143 -14.95 -21.28 -0.55
C LYS A 143 -13.56 -20.65 -0.35
N LEU A 144 -13.46 -19.69 0.54
CA LEU A 144 -12.22 -19.03 0.98
C LEU A 144 -12.14 -19.01 2.50
N SER A 145 -10.96 -18.67 3.04
CA SER A 145 -10.82 -18.36 4.45
C SER A 145 -9.90 -17.18 4.63
N TYR A 146 -10.14 -16.33 5.66
CA TYR A 146 -9.21 -15.27 6.02
C TYR A 146 -8.02 -15.82 6.82
N MET A 147 -6.90 -15.13 6.72
CA MET A 147 -5.70 -15.35 7.53
C MET A 147 -5.30 -14.06 8.24
N PHE A 148 -5.29 -14.09 9.56
CA PHE A 148 -4.93 -12.95 10.39
C PHE A 148 -3.70 -13.28 11.23
N GLY A 149 -2.63 -12.51 11.04
CA GLY A 149 -1.43 -12.60 11.88
C GLY A 149 -1.48 -11.66 13.09
N ASN A 150 -2.29 -10.59 13.00
CA ASN A 150 -2.45 -9.58 14.03
C ASN A 150 -3.76 -8.80 13.83
N ARG A 151 -4.04 -7.86 14.76
CA ARG A 151 -5.26 -7.04 14.74
C ARG A 151 -5.40 -6.17 13.48
N LEU A 152 -4.30 -5.64 12.93
CA LEU A 152 -4.34 -4.84 11.70
C LEU A 152 -4.68 -5.72 10.49
N ASP A 153 -4.17 -6.95 10.44
CA ASP A 153 -4.54 -7.90 9.39
C ASP A 153 -6.05 -8.24 9.45
N ALA A 154 -6.59 -8.40 10.67
CA ALA A 154 -8.02 -8.62 10.85
C ALA A 154 -8.88 -7.42 10.44
N ALA A 155 -8.41 -6.18 10.68
CA ALA A 155 -9.11 -4.98 10.28
C ALA A 155 -9.13 -4.78 8.76
N ARG A 156 -8.03 -5.04 8.07
CA ARG A 156 -7.89 -4.81 6.62
C ARG A 156 -8.34 -5.96 5.73
N ARG A 157 -8.31 -7.21 6.23
CA ARG A 157 -8.77 -8.44 5.56
C ARG A 157 -8.17 -8.70 4.16
N PHE A 158 -6.90 -8.34 3.94
CA PHE A 158 -6.25 -8.44 2.62
C PHE A 158 -5.66 -9.82 2.31
N LYS A 159 -5.65 -10.73 3.27
CA LYS A 159 -4.97 -12.01 3.19
C LYS A 159 -5.90 -13.16 3.55
N GLY A 160 -5.81 -14.23 2.78
CA GLY A 160 -6.61 -15.43 3.01
C GLY A 160 -5.99 -16.67 2.40
N ARG A 161 -6.80 -17.73 2.31
CA ARG A 161 -6.46 -19.01 1.70
C ARG A 161 -7.47 -19.38 0.62
N TYR A 162 -6.95 -19.78 -0.52
CA TYR A 162 -7.67 -20.41 -1.63
C TYR A 162 -7.03 -21.75 -1.92
N LEU A 163 -7.78 -22.84 -1.79
CA LEU A 163 -7.23 -24.19 -1.82
C LEU A 163 -6.09 -24.34 -0.81
N ASP A 164 -4.94 -24.85 -1.25
CA ASP A 164 -3.73 -24.98 -0.46
C ASP A 164 -2.84 -23.72 -0.43
N LYS A 165 -3.21 -22.66 -1.18
CA LYS A 165 -2.40 -21.45 -1.35
C LYS A 165 -2.90 -20.27 -0.51
N ILE A 166 -1.94 -19.52 -0.01
CA ILE A 166 -2.20 -18.21 0.57
C ILE A 166 -2.41 -17.22 -0.59
N PHE A 167 -3.40 -16.35 -0.46
CA PHE A 167 -3.56 -15.23 -1.38
C PHE A 167 -3.46 -13.89 -0.65
N MET A 168 -3.05 -12.86 -1.40
CA MET A 168 -3.14 -11.46 -1.02
C MET A 168 -3.71 -10.66 -2.19
N TYR A 169 -4.63 -9.74 -1.89
CA TYR A 169 -5.18 -8.84 -2.90
C TYR A 169 -4.97 -7.39 -2.52
N ASN A 170 -4.77 -6.52 -3.52
CA ASN A 170 -4.48 -5.11 -3.34
C ASN A 170 -5.24 -4.28 -4.38
N ALA A 171 -5.37 -2.98 -4.12
CA ALA A 171 -5.93 -2.02 -5.08
C ALA A 171 -4.84 -1.27 -5.83
N ILE A 172 -5.07 -1.01 -7.13
CA ILE A 172 -4.31 -0.06 -7.94
C ILE A 172 -5.28 0.99 -8.47
N ARG A 173 -4.88 2.28 -8.43
CA ARG A 173 -5.67 3.35 -9.04
C ARG A 173 -5.73 3.17 -10.55
N ARG A 174 -6.89 3.40 -11.13
CA ARG A 174 -7.01 3.64 -12.58
C ARG A 174 -6.40 5.01 -12.92
N PRO A 175 -5.98 5.25 -14.17
CA PRO A 175 -5.40 6.54 -14.56
C PRO A 175 -6.27 7.74 -14.17
N GLU A 176 -7.58 7.66 -14.33
CA GLU A 176 -8.55 8.70 -13.99
C GLU A 176 -8.71 8.95 -12.48
N GLU A 177 -8.30 8.00 -11.65
CA GLU A 177 -8.27 8.14 -10.19
C GLU A 177 -6.99 8.80 -9.69
N VAL A 178 -5.98 8.99 -10.55
CA VAL A 178 -4.72 9.67 -10.20
C VAL A 178 -4.91 11.18 -10.26
N LYS A 179 -5.20 11.78 -9.09
CA LYS A 179 -5.53 13.22 -8.97
C LYS A 179 -4.33 14.11 -8.66
N SER A 180 -3.13 13.54 -8.53
CA SER A 180 -1.93 14.30 -8.21
C SER A 180 -0.75 13.89 -9.08
N LYS A 181 0.08 14.87 -9.43
CA LYS A 181 1.35 14.66 -10.15
C LYS A 181 2.53 15.10 -9.30
N TYR A 182 3.72 14.63 -9.65
CA TYR A 182 4.95 15.09 -9.03
C TYR A 182 5.08 16.61 -9.16
N GLY A 183 5.46 17.28 -8.06
CA GLY A 183 5.60 18.74 -8.03
C GLY A 183 4.32 19.52 -7.73
N MET A 184 3.15 18.88 -7.72
CA MET A 184 1.87 19.56 -7.44
C MET A 184 1.77 20.09 -6.01
N PHE A 185 2.44 19.45 -5.06
CA PHE A 185 2.38 19.82 -3.64
C PHE A 185 3.78 19.98 -3.05
N LYS A 186 3.94 20.98 -2.17
CA LYS A 186 5.08 21.12 -1.27
C LYS A 186 4.67 20.72 0.13
N TYR A 187 5.52 19.93 0.79
CA TYR A 187 5.28 19.39 2.12
C TYR A 187 6.30 19.96 3.09
N ALA A 188 5.85 20.41 4.25
CA ALA A 188 6.71 20.91 5.31
C ALA A 188 6.30 20.25 6.64
N PRO A 189 7.19 19.46 7.27
CA PRO A 189 6.91 18.89 8.59
C PRO A 189 6.77 20.01 9.62
N VAL A 190 5.82 19.85 10.55
CA VAL A 190 5.52 20.84 11.61
C VAL A 190 5.88 20.29 12.97
N ALA A 191 5.23 19.21 13.40
CA ALA A 191 5.45 18.57 14.70
C ALA A 191 4.89 17.16 14.72
N PRO A 192 5.39 16.24 15.56
CA PRO A 192 4.72 14.99 15.86
C PRO A 192 3.44 15.28 16.65
N VAL A 193 2.36 14.52 16.34
CA VAL A 193 1.05 14.64 17.02
C VAL A 193 0.47 13.28 17.32
N LYS A 194 -0.27 13.19 18.44
CA LYS A 194 -1.03 12.00 18.87
C LYS A 194 -2.47 12.41 19.12
N PHE A 195 -3.44 11.76 18.48
CA PHE A 195 -4.85 12.15 18.57
C PHE A 195 -5.80 10.98 18.29
N ARG A 196 -7.08 11.20 18.57
CA ARG A 196 -8.20 10.38 18.08
C ARG A 196 -9.00 11.17 17.08
N CYS A 197 -9.65 10.48 16.16
CA CYS A 197 -10.55 11.10 15.20
C CYS A 197 -11.53 10.08 14.65
N THR A 198 -12.50 10.57 13.88
CA THR A 198 -13.44 9.75 13.11
C THR A 198 -13.04 9.78 11.63
N VAL A 199 -13.08 8.63 10.96
CA VAL A 199 -12.89 8.57 9.52
C VAL A 199 -14.15 9.11 8.83
N LYS A 200 -14.00 10.21 8.10
CA LYS A 200 -15.07 10.84 7.34
C LYS A 200 -15.24 10.20 5.96
N ASP A 201 -14.12 9.77 5.34
CA ASP A 201 -14.11 9.17 3.99
C ASP A 201 -12.89 8.23 3.88
N ASP A 202 -13.14 6.98 3.48
CA ASP A 202 -12.15 5.92 3.29
C ASP A 202 -11.99 5.49 1.82
N SER A 203 -12.50 6.30 0.88
CA SER A 203 -12.49 5.99 -0.56
C SER A 203 -11.09 5.81 -1.18
N GLU A 204 -10.06 6.38 -0.52
CA GLU A 204 -8.65 6.27 -0.91
C GLU A 204 -7.82 5.40 0.06
N ALA A 205 -8.45 4.78 1.06
CA ALA A 205 -7.76 4.06 2.12
C ALA A 205 -7.11 2.73 1.67
N MET A 206 -7.62 2.11 0.59
CA MET A 206 -7.11 0.85 0.05
C MET A 206 -5.82 1.00 -0.76
N PHE A 207 -5.50 2.20 -1.21
CA PHE A 207 -4.36 2.47 -2.08
C PHE A 207 -3.04 2.68 -1.33
N ARG A 208 -1.96 2.91 -2.07
CA ARG A 208 -0.68 3.36 -1.54
C ARG A 208 -0.29 4.67 -2.23
N PRO A 209 -0.21 5.79 -1.49
CA PRO A 209 -0.51 5.91 -0.06
C PRO A 209 -1.98 5.61 0.27
N ALA A 210 -2.21 5.10 1.50
CA ALA A 210 -3.53 5.09 2.10
C ALA A 210 -3.88 6.51 2.53
N ILE A 211 -5.08 7.00 2.18
CA ILE A 211 -5.53 8.33 2.55
C ILE A 211 -6.91 8.20 3.21
N TYR A 212 -7.01 8.71 4.43
CA TYR A 212 -8.25 8.82 5.19
C TYR A 212 -8.59 10.29 5.35
N LYS A 213 -9.77 10.74 4.91
CA LYS A 213 -10.29 12.02 5.36
C LYS A 213 -10.84 11.84 6.77
N ILE A 214 -10.57 12.81 7.64
CA ILE A 214 -10.92 12.72 9.05
C ILE A 214 -11.74 13.92 9.51
N GLU A 215 -12.44 13.72 10.63
CA GLU A 215 -13.16 14.72 11.36
C GLU A 215 -13.10 14.43 12.87
N ASN A 216 -13.59 15.34 13.71
CA ASN A 216 -13.62 15.18 15.16
C ASN A 216 -12.22 14.90 15.74
N TYR A 217 -11.28 15.80 15.44
CA TYR A 217 -9.93 15.75 15.99
C TYR A 217 -9.94 15.96 17.50
N GLU A 218 -9.46 14.98 18.25
CA GLU A 218 -9.33 15.02 19.71
C GLU A 218 -7.86 14.78 20.08
N PRO A 219 -7.12 15.82 20.56
CA PRO A 219 -5.71 15.66 20.95
C PRO A 219 -5.58 14.66 22.11
N ALA A 220 -4.54 13.81 22.06
CA ALA A 220 -4.27 12.86 23.13
C ALA A 220 -3.45 13.46 24.29
N ASP A 221 -2.78 14.59 24.03
CA ASP A 221 -1.93 15.29 24.99
C ASP A 221 -1.90 16.80 24.66
N SER A 222 -1.30 17.60 25.55
CA SER A 222 -1.18 19.05 25.37
C SER A 222 -0.33 19.46 24.18
N ALA A 223 0.72 18.67 23.86
CA ALA A 223 1.60 18.91 22.71
C ALA A 223 0.88 18.71 21.36
N SER A 224 -0.18 17.91 21.36
CA SER A 224 -1.02 17.66 20.19
C SER A 224 -2.22 18.62 20.09
N THR A 225 -2.35 19.60 21.00
CA THR A 225 -3.41 20.62 20.91
C THR A 225 -3.07 21.61 19.81
N LEU A 226 -3.92 21.71 18.80
CA LEU A 226 -3.69 22.52 17.60
C LEU A 226 -4.71 23.67 17.50
N PRO A 227 -4.28 24.85 17.00
CA PRO A 227 -5.24 25.87 16.57
C PRO A 227 -6.16 25.33 15.48
N LYS A 228 -7.40 25.78 15.41
CA LYS A 228 -8.39 25.33 14.41
C LYS A 228 -7.88 25.36 12.97
N THR A 229 -7.04 26.34 12.63
CA THR A 229 -6.43 26.50 11.29
C THR A 229 -5.35 25.48 10.95
N LYS A 230 -4.88 24.70 11.94
CA LYS A 230 -3.84 23.66 11.77
C LYS A 230 -4.35 22.25 12.01
N VAL A 231 -5.63 22.08 12.35
CA VAL A 231 -6.24 20.75 12.48
C VAL A 231 -6.15 20.04 11.13
N PRO A 232 -5.63 18.81 11.10
CA PRO A 232 -5.46 18.08 9.84
C PRO A 232 -6.81 17.58 9.28
N ASP A 233 -6.96 17.64 7.97
CA ASP A 233 -8.10 17.08 7.23
C ASP A 233 -7.86 15.63 6.82
N LEU A 234 -6.58 15.20 6.77
CA LEU A 234 -6.17 13.91 6.24
C LEU A 234 -5.20 13.20 7.17
N VAL A 235 -5.32 11.87 7.20
CA VAL A 235 -4.27 10.95 7.65
C VAL A 235 -3.79 10.17 6.45
N VAL A 236 -2.47 10.20 6.22
CA VAL A 236 -1.82 9.58 5.05
C VAL A 236 -0.79 8.57 5.50
N SER A 237 -0.80 7.37 4.92
CA SER A 237 0.24 6.38 5.22
C SER A 237 0.82 5.72 3.98
N MET A 238 2.16 5.66 3.94
CA MET A 238 2.93 4.91 2.95
C MET A 238 3.12 3.44 3.35
N ILE A 239 2.80 3.09 4.61
CA ILE A 239 2.99 1.75 5.17
C ILE A 239 1.83 0.84 4.79
N GLY A 240 2.15 -0.31 4.22
CA GLY A 240 1.14 -1.24 3.71
C GLY A 240 0.18 -1.80 4.76
N CYS A 241 0.60 -1.96 6.03
CA CYS A 241 -0.27 -2.50 7.08
C CYS A 241 -1.39 -1.53 7.50
N TYR A 242 -1.28 -0.23 7.19
CA TYR A 242 -2.31 0.76 7.50
C TYR A 242 -3.29 1.02 6.35
N ARG A 243 -3.19 0.28 5.26
CA ARG A 243 -4.19 0.35 4.18
C ARG A 243 -5.49 -0.32 4.62
N ASN A 244 -6.60 0.37 4.40
CA ASN A 244 -7.95 -0.18 4.59
C ASN A 244 -8.26 -0.69 6.02
N VAL A 245 -7.57 -0.17 7.04
CA VAL A 245 -7.75 -0.61 8.44
C VAL A 245 -8.95 0.00 9.14
N ALA A 246 -9.55 1.04 8.55
CA ALA A 246 -10.73 1.71 9.07
C ALA A 246 -11.65 2.12 7.93
N LYS A 247 -12.95 2.15 8.22
CA LYS A 247 -14.02 2.53 7.29
C LYS A 247 -14.64 3.85 7.72
N GLN A 248 -15.41 4.45 6.82
CA GLN A 248 -16.21 5.63 7.16
C GLN A 248 -17.00 5.39 8.45
N GLY A 249 -16.99 6.36 9.36
CA GLY A 249 -17.62 6.29 10.68
C GLY A 249 -16.74 5.61 11.76
N SER A 250 -15.68 4.90 11.39
CA SER A 250 -14.77 4.27 12.36
C SER A 250 -13.99 5.33 13.15
N LYS A 251 -13.81 5.10 14.45
CA LYS A 251 -12.86 5.85 15.29
C LYS A 251 -11.47 5.24 15.17
N ILE A 252 -10.47 6.09 15.02
CA ILE A 252 -9.06 5.68 14.98
C ILE A 252 -8.21 6.51 15.94
N ARG A 253 -7.13 5.89 16.41
CA ARG A 253 -6.04 6.56 17.12
C ARG A 253 -4.86 6.68 16.16
N VAL A 254 -4.27 7.86 16.11
CA VAL A 254 -3.19 8.19 15.19
C VAL A 254 -2.02 8.78 15.97
N SER A 255 -0.81 8.34 15.62
CA SER A 255 0.43 8.99 15.98
C SER A 255 1.24 9.18 14.69
N GLY A 256 1.67 10.39 14.39
CA GLY A 256 2.40 10.69 13.16
C GLY A 256 2.89 12.12 13.09
N MET A 257 3.48 12.47 11.96
CA MET A 257 4.02 13.80 11.70
C MET A 257 2.95 14.70 11.07
N LEU A 258 2.62 15.79 11.76
CA LEU A 258 1.82 16.86 11.16
C LEU A 258 2.63 17.55 10.08
N GLU A 259 2.07 17.66 8.89
CA GLU A 259 2.66 18.37 7.75
C GLU A 259 1.73 19.50 7.28
N ARG A 260 2.33 20.63 6.96
CA ARG A 260 1.70 21.70 6.18
C ARG A 260 1.89 21.35 4.70
N VAL A 261 0.79 21.26 3.96
CA VAL A 261 0.77 20.95 2.54
C VAL A 261 0.32 22.16 1.76
N GLN A 262 1.10 22.56 0.76
CA GLN A 262 0.77 23.67 -0.13
C GLN A 262 0.63 23.17 -1.57
N ASN A 263 -0.54 23.38 -2.16
CA ASN A 263 -0.70 23.19 -3.59
C ASN A 263 0.03 24.33 -4.32
N VAL A 264 0.99 23.98 -5.19
CA VAL A 264 1.87 24.95 -5.84
C VAL A 264 1.11 25.82 -6.85
N GLU A 265 0.15 25.23 -7.59
CA GLU A 265 -0.60 25.89 -8.64
C GLU A 265 -1.74 26.77 -8.08
N ARG A 266 -2.44 26.28 -7.04
CA ARG A 266 -3.65 26.93 -6.49
C ARG A 266 -3.40 27.76 -5.24
N CYS A 267 -2.17 27.82 -4.75
CA CYS A 267 -1.78 28.48 -3.50
C CYS A 267 -2.62 28.06 -2.27
N HIS A 268 -3.35 26.96 -2.38
CA HIS A 268 -4.17 26.43 -1.29
C HIS A 268 -3.29 25.69 -0.29
N VAL A 269 -3.53 25.92 1.01
CA VAL A 269 -2.81 25.29 2.12
C VAL A 269 -3.78 24.49 2.97
N PHE A 270 -3.38 23.27 3.31
CA PHE A 270 -4.08 22.40 4.26
C PHE A 270 -3.07 21.65 5.12
N HIS A 271 -3.56 20.92 6.13
CA HIS A 271 -2.74 20.11 7.00
C HIS A 271 -3.11 18.63 6.88
N GLN A 272 -2.10 17.77 6.97
CA GLN A 272 -2.26 16.33 7.02
C GLN A 272 -1.37 15.73 8.11
N VAL A 273 -1.66 14.52 8.56
CA VAL A 273 -0.76 13.74 9.39
C VAL A 273 -0.25 12.56 8.58
N VAL A 274 1.08 12.43 8.50
CA VAL A 274 1.75 11.31 7.81
C VAL A 274 2.19 10.27 8.82
N VAL A 275 1.88 9.02 8.52
CA VAL A 275 2.29 7.84 9.29
C VAL A 275 3.19 6.97 8.44
N GLY A 276 4.36 6.65 8.96
CA GLY A 276 5.40 5.92 8.22
C GLY A 276 6.41 6.85 7.56
N THR A 277 6.81 7.91 8.28
CA THR A 277 7.84 8.85 7.81
C THR A 277 9.23 8.23 7.75
N GLY A 278 9.47 7.15 8.51
CA GLY A 278 10.79 6.56 8.72
C GLY A 278 11.62 7.30 9.77
N ASN A 279 11.04 8.26 10.52
CA ASN A 279 11.73 9.05 11.54
C ASN A 279 11.44 8.56 12.97
N SER A 280 10.36 7.83 13.19
CA SER A 280 9.96 7.33 14.50
C SER A 280 9.28 5.96 14.41
N GLU A 281 9.57 5.09 15.38
CA GLU A 281 8.87 3.82 15.57
C GLU A 281 7.48 3.98 16.23
N GLU A 282 7.19 5.18 16.76
CA GLU A 282 5.93 5.48 17.45
C GLU A 282 4.79 5.90 16.53
N GLU A 283 5.01 5.88 15.22
CA GLU A 283 3.98 6.26 14.24
C GLU A 283 3.02 5.10 13.96
N TYR A 284 1.71 5.34 14.09
CA TYR A 284 0.70 4.32 13.85
C TYR A 284 -0.67 4.90 13.45
N ILE A 285 -1.49 4.05 12.80
CA ILE A 285 -2.94 4.20 12.65
C ILE A 285 -3.58 2.98 13.32
N TRP A 286 -4.38 3.18 14.36
CA TRP A 286 -4.95 2.11 15.14
C TRP A 286 -6.48 2.23 15.20
N PRO A 287 -7.25 1.27 14.65
CA PRO A 287 -8.70 1.25 14.80
C PRO A 287 -9.09 0.99 16.25
N LEU A 288 -10.11 1.72 16.74
CA LEU A 288 -10.63 1.65 18.12
C LEU A 288 -11.83 0.70 18.20
#